data_b944fbe10f1640b2fc2c454323521558
#
_entry.id   b944fbe10f1640b2fc2c454323521558
#
_cell.length_a   1.000
_cell.length_b   1.000
_cell.length_c   1.000
_cell.angle_alpha   90.00
_cell.angle_beta   90.00
_cell.angle_gamma   90.00
#
_symmetry.space_group_name_H-M   'P 1'
#
loop_
_entity.id
_entity.type
_entity.pdbx_description
1 polymer ?
#
loop_
_entity_poly.entity_id
_entity_poly.type
_entity_poly.pdbx_seq_one_letter_code
_entity_poly.pdbx_strand_id
1 'polypeptide(L)'
;MAKRVLITGAAGFLGSHLCDKFIANGFQVIGMDNLITGDLKNIEHLFGLENFEFHHHDVTKFVHIGGDLDYILHFASPASPIDYLKIPIQTLKVGSLGTHNLLGLAKEKNARILIASTSEVYGDPLVHPQSEDYYGNVNAIG
;
A
#
# COMPACT_ATOMS: atom_id res chain seq x y z
N MET A 1 19.72 -5.64 -14.76
CA MET A 1 18.56 -6.43 -14.33
C MET A 1 17.35 -5.52 -14.21
N ALA A 2 16.14 -6.02 -14.47
CA ALA A 2 14.92 -5.25 -14.25
C ALA A 2 14.76 -4.95 -12.75
N LYS A 3 14.31 -3.73 -12.43
CA LYS A 3 14.04 -3.34 -11.03
C LYS A 3 12.81 -4.07 -10.51
N ARG A 4 12.81 -4.41 -9.22
CA ARG A 4 11.70 -5.08 -8.55
C ARG A 4 10.95 -4.14 -7.63
N VAL A 5 9.62 -4.21 -7.65
CA VAL A 5 8.74 -3.42 -6.81
C VAL A 5 7.69 -4.29 -6.13
N LEU A 6 7.53 -4.11 -4.82
CA LEU A 6 6.40 -4.64 -4.06
C LEU A 6 5.31 -3.57 -3.99
N ILE A 7 4.10 -3.92 -4.41
CA ILE A 7 2.91 -3.07 -4.31
C ILE A 7 1.91 -3.75 -3.40
N THR A 8 1.67 -3.19 -2.22
CA THR A 8 0.65 -3.71 -1.30
C THR A 8 -0.68 -3.01 -1.52
N GLY A 9 -1.79 -3.70 -1.29
CA GLY A 9 -3.11 -3.25 -1.74
C GLY A 9 -3.28 -3.41 -3.26
N ALA A 10 -2.57 -4.39 -3.84
CA ALA A 10 -2.48 -4.60 -5.29
C ALA A 10 -3.83 -4.91 -5.96
N ALA A 11 -4.75 -5.55 -5.27
CA ALA A 11 -6.09 -5.86 -5.78
C ALA A 11 -7.11 -4.74 -5.54
N GLY A 12 -6.69 -3.61 -4.94
CA GLY A 12 -7.48 -2.40 -4.79
C GLY A 12 -7.46 -1.51 -6.04
N PHE A 13 -8.23 -0.42 -6.03
CA PHE A 13 -8.33 0.50 -7.16
C PHE A 13 -6.96 1.09 -7.55
N LEU A 14 -6.30 1.81 -6.66
CA LEU A 14 -5.01 2.41 -6.96
C LEU A 14 -3.91 1.36 -7.17
N GLY A 15 -3.89 0.31 -6.35
CA GLY A 15 -2.88 -0.75 -6.43
C GLY A 15 -2.86 -1.46 -7.77
N SER A 16 -4.03 -1.80 -8.34
CA SER A 16 -4.12 -2.47 -9.63
C SER A 16 -3.57 -1.60 -10.78
N HIS A 17 -3.95 -0.32 -10.82
CA HIS A 17 -3.41 0.61 -11.81
C HIS A 17 -1.89 0.85 -11.66
N LEU A 18 -1.39 0.82 -10.43
CA LEU A 18 0.07 0.86 -10.20
C LEU A 18 0.75 -0.40 -10.71
N CYS A 19 0.17 -1.59 -10.49
CA CYS A 19 0.70 -2.82 -11.06
C CYS A 19 0.84 -2.72 -12.58
N ASP A 20 -0.24 -2.31 -13.28
CA ASP A 20 -0.21 -2.09 -14.73
C ASP A 20 0.89 -1.12 -15.14
N LYS A 21 0.96 0.02 -14.45
CA LYS A 21 1.92 1.07 -14.77
C LYS A 21 3.37 0.62 -14.62
N PHE A 22 3.68 -0.09 -13.53
CA PHE A 22 5.04 -0.57 -13.29
C PHE A 22 5.43 -1.71 -14.25
N ILE A 23 4.50 -2.63 -14.55
CA ILE A 23 4.69 -3.68 -15.57
C ILE A 23 4.99 -3.05 -16.94
N ALA A 24 4.19 -2.08 -17.36
CA ALA A 24 4.38 -1.37 -18.64
C ALA A 24 5.72 -0.62 -18.72
N ASN A 25 6.33 -0.27 -17.57
CA ASN A 25 7.64 0.36 -17.49
C ASN A 25 8.78 -0.65 -17.27
N GLY A 26 8.54 -1.94 -17.46
CA GLY A 26 9.57 -2.98 -17.44
C GLY A 26 10.03 -3.42 -16.05
N PHE A 27 9.26 -3.15 -15.00
CA PHE A 27 9.54 -3.64 -13.66
C PHE A 27 9.09 -5.09 -13.48
N GLN A 28 9.75 -5.80 -12.58
CA GLN A 28 9.22 -7.01 -11.98
C GLN A 28 8.32 -6.59 -10.81
N VAL A 29 7.04 -6.89 -10.89
CA VAL A 29 6.03 -6.45 -9.94
C VAL A 29 5.59 -7.60 -9.05
N ILE A 30 5.66 -7.39 -7.74
CA ILE A 30 5.08 -8.27 -6.73
C ILE A 30 3.85 -7.55 -6.17
N GLY A 31 2.67 -8.02 -6.54
CA GLY A 31 1.41 -7.55 -5.96
C GLY A 31 1.11 -8.30 -4.67
N MET A 32 0.75 -7.61 -3.61
CA MET A 32 0.36 -8.20 -2.33
C MET A 32 -0.97 -7.63 -1.85
N ASP A 33 -1.90 -8.50 -1.49
CA ASP A 33 -3.21 -8.11 -0.96
C ASP A 33 -3.79 -9.23 -0.09
N ASN A 34 -4.59 -8.89 0.93
CA ASN A 34 -5.31 -9.86 1.74
C ASN A 34 -6.78 -10.02 1.30
N LEU A 35 -7.20 -9.27 0.29
CA LEU A 35 -8.53 -9.30 -0.32
C LEU A 35 -9.69 -8.96 0.63
N ILE A 36 -9.41 -8.25 1.72
CA ILE A 36 -10.47 -7.84 2.66
C ILE A 36 -11.42 -6.80 2.04
N THR A 37 -10.89 -5.95 1.15
CA THR A 37 -11.65 -4.97 0.36
C THR A 37 -11.26 -5.00 -1.12
N GLY A 38 -10.15 -5.62 -1.47
CA GLY A 38 -9.68 -5.81 -2.83
C GLY A 38 -10.43 -6.93 -3.57
N ASP A 39 -10.44 -6.87 -4.90
CA ASP A 39 -11.00 -7.92 -5.77
C ASP A 39 -9.95 -8.37 -6.78
N LEU A 40 -9.73 -9.70 -6.88
CA LEU A 40 -8.79 -10.28 -7.85
C LEU A 40 -9.11 -9.92 -9.30
N LYS A 41 -10.36 -9.62 -9.62
CA LYS A 41 -10.75 -9.14 -10.96
C LYS A 41 -9.98 -7.91 -11.42
N ASN A 42 -9.53 -7.08 -10.47
CA ASN A 42 -8.77 -5.87 -10.78
C ASN A 42 -7.37 -6.18 -11.32
N ILE A 43 -6.85 -7.37 -11.06
CA ILE A 43 -5.48 -7.81 -11.45
C ILE A 43 -5.47 -9.15 -12.20
N GLU A 44 -6.62 -9.75 -12.51
CA GLU A 44 -6.69 -11.07 -13.17
C GLU A 44 -5.98 -11.09 -14.54
N HIS A 45 -6.00 -9.97 -15.26
CA HIS A 45 -5.33 -9.81 -16.54
C HIS A 45 -3.80 -9.83 -16.45
N LEU A 46 -3.23 -9.70 -15.25
CA LEU A 46 -1.79 -9.75 -15.00
C LEU A 46 -1.28 -11.19 -14.73
N PHE A 47 -2.18 -12.10 -14.39
CA PHE A 47 -1.79 -13.48 -14.12
C PHE A 47 -1.24 -14.16 -15.37
N GLY A 48 -0.10 -14.83 -15.18
CA GLY A 48 0.62 -15.49 -16.29
C GLY A 48 1.65 -14.61 -16.98
N LEU A 49 1.76 -13.32 -16.66
CA LEU A 49 2.86 -12.50 -17.12
C LEU A 49 4.15 -12.88 -16.37
N GLU A 50 5.27 -13.00 -17.10
CA GLU A 50 6.57 -13.36 -16.52
C GLU A 50 7.11 -12.33 -15.51
N ASN A 51 6.64 -11.09 -15.60
CA ASN A 51 7.07 -9.98 -14.75
C ASN A 51 6.03 -9.58 -13.68
N PHE A 52 5.06 -10.46 -13.40
CA PHE A 52 4.08 -10.25 -12.33
C PHE A 52 3.94 -11.49 -11.44
N GLU A 53 4.00 -11.27 -10.13
CA GLU A 53 3.76 -12.28 -9.10
C GLU A 53 2.75 -11.75 -8.10
N PHE A 54 1.77 -12.56 -7.69
CA PHE A 54 0.78 -12.16 -6.69
C PHE A 54 0.92 -12.97 -5.40
N HIS A 55 1.00 -12.27 -4.28
CA HIS A 55 1.03 -12.84 -2.94
C HIS A 55 -0.27 -12.52 -2.20
N HIS A 56 -1.10 -13.53 -1.96
CA HIS A 56 -2.24 -13.39 -1.05
C HIS A 56 -1.71 -13.36 0.39
N HIS A 57 -1.52 -12.17 0.95
CA HIS A 57 -0.89 -12.00 2.26
C HIS A 57 -1.38 -10.74 2.97
N ASP A 58 -1.48 -10.82 4.30
CA ASP A 58 -1.81 -9.70 5.18
C ASP A 58 -0.52 -9.02 5.68
N VAL A 59 -0.32 -7.76 5.31
CA VAL A 59 0.87 -6.98 5.69
C VAL A 59 1.02 -6.76 7.20
N THR A 60 -0.04 -7.00 7.98
CA THR A 60 0.03 -6.97 9.46
C THR A 60 0.74 -8.19 10.04
N LYS A 61 1.03 -9.20 9.21
CA LYS A 61 1.87 -10.36 9.52
C LYS A 61 3.29 -10.11 9.03
N PHE A 62 4.22 -10.98 9.46
CA PHE A 62 5.59 -10.90 8.98
C PHE A 62 5.65 -11.02 7.46
N VAL A 63 6.26 -10.03 6.81
CA VAL A 63 6.40 -9.97 5.35
C VAL A 63 7.82 -10.36 4.96
N HIS A 64 7.94 -11.38 4.13
CA HIS A 64 9.21 -11.79 3.54
C HIS A 64 9.12 -11.82 2.02
N ILE A 65 10.10 -11.22 1.35
CA ILE A 65 10.26 -11.25 -0.10
C ILE A 65 11.63 -11.80 -0.43
N GLY A 66 11.68 -12.89 -1.19
CA GLY A 66 12.94 -13.48 -1.64
C GLY A 66 13.67 -12.61 -2.66
N GLY A 67 15.02 -12.63 -2.64
CA GLY A 67 15.86 -11.87 -3.57
C GLY A 67 15.90 -10.36 -3.27
N ASP A 68 16.40 -9.60 -4.25
CA ASP A 68 16.52 -8.14 -4.15
C ASP A 68 15.16 -7.46 -4.31
N LEU A 69 15.02 -6.27 -3.73
CA LEU A 69 13.84 -5.42 -3.85
C LEU A 69 14.29 -3.96 -3.89
N ASP A 70 13.87 -3.22 -4.92
CA ASP A 70 14.28 -1.82 -5.10
C ASP A 70 13.27 -0.84 -4.49
N TYR A 71 11.98 -1.17 -4.59
CA TYR A 71 10.89 -0.28 -4.18
C TYR A 71 9.78 -1.03 -3.46
N ILE A 72 9.15 -0.33 -2.51
CA ILE A 72 7.91 -0.74 -1.85
C ILE A 72 6.91 0.40 -1.99
N LEU A 73 5.73 0.10 -2.54
CA LEU A 73 4.61 1.02 -2.60
C LEU A 73 3.52 0.51 -1.66
N HIS A 74 3.37 1.16 -0.50
CA HIS A 74 2.42 0.74 0.52
C HIS A 74 1.08 1.45 0.34
N PHE A 75 0.13 0.75 -0.31
CA PHE A 75 -1.23 1.19 -0.57
C PHE A 75 -2.29 0.30 0.13
N ALA A 76 -1.86 -0.72 0.87
CA ALA A 76 -2.77 -1.57 1.63
C ALA A 76 -3.40 -0.78 2.79
N SER A 77 -4.62 -0.34 2.59
CA SER A 77 -5.47 0.25 3.62
C SER A 77 -6.93 0.24 3.16
N PRO A 78 -7.90 -0.08 4.04
CA PRO A 78 -9.30 0.22 3.77
C PRO A 78 -9.47 1.73 3.66
N ALA A 79 -9.71 2.24 2.45
CA ALA A 79 -9.75 3.68 2.19
C ALA A 79 -11.17 4.27 2.21
N SER A 80 -12.20 3.42 2.07
CA SER A 80 -13.59 3.84 2.11
C SER A 80 -14.09 4.00 3.55
N PRO A 81 -14.75 5.14 3.91
CA PRO A 81 -15.38 5.30 5.22
C PRO A 81 -16.33 4.17 5.60
N ILE A 82 -17.09 3.66 4.62
CA ILE A 82 -18.00 2.53 4.80
C ILE A 82 -17.25 1.28 5.26
N ASP A 83 -16.06 1.03 4.73
CA ASP A 83 -15.27 -0.16 5.03
C ASP A 83 -14.50 0.01 6.33
N TYR A 84 -13.75 1.10 6.52
CA TYR A 84 -12.92 1.25 7.72
C TYR A 84 -13.75 1.43 9.01
N LEU A 85 -14.99 1.94 8.91
CA LEU A 85 -15.91 1.98 10.06
C LEU A 85 -16.45 0.59 10.45
N LYS A 86 -16.54 -0.34 9.49
CA LYS A 86 -16.94 -1.73 9.77
C LYS A 86 -15.81 -2.57 10.35
N ILE A 87 -14.56 -2.26 9.98
CA ILE A 87 -13.38 -3.02 10.39
C ILE A 87 -12.28 -2.13 11.03
N PRO A 88 -12.63 -1.34 12.08
CA PRO A 88 -11.73 -0.31 12.61
C PRO A 88 -10.42 -0.88 13.18
N ILE A 89 -10.48 -2.08 13.79
CA ILE A 89 -9.28 -2.73 14.35
C ILE A 89 -8.31 -3.15 13.23
N GLN A 90 -8.81 -3.71 12.15
CA GLN A 90 -8.01 -4.09 10.99
C GLN A 90 -7.40 -2.85 10.33
N THR A 91 -8.17 -1.78 10.21
CA THR A 91 -7.71 -0.49 9.68
C THR A 91 -6.56 0.08 10.52
N LEU A 92 -6.71 0.10 11.85
CA LEU A 92 -5.64 0.53 12.75
C LEU A 92 -4.40 -0.35 12.64
N LYS A 93 -4.58 -1.68 12.56
CA LYS A 93 -3.46 -2.63 12.43
C LYS A 93 -2.70 -2.45 11.12
N VAL A 94 -3.37 -2.26 9.99
CA VAL A 94 -2.67 -2.09 8.71
C VAL A 94 -1.89 -0.77 8.69
N GLY A 95 -2.45 0.32 9.22
CA GLY A 95 -1.77 1.60 9.32
C GLY A 95 -0.57 1.60 10.27
N SER A 96 -0.59 0.80 11.34
CA SER A 96 0.49 0.70 12.33
C SER A 96 1.42 -0.49 12.07
N LEU A 97 0.95 -1.72 12.33
CA LEU A 97 1.76 -2.93 12.19
C LEU A 97 2.16 -3.22 10.74
N GLY A 98 1.23 -2.98 9.79
CA GLY A 98 1.52 -3.15 8.36
C GLY A 98 2.65 -2.23 7.92
N THR A 99 2.55 -0.95 8.24
CA THR A 99 3.61 0.03 7.96
C THR A 99 4.92 -0.35 8.65
N HIS A 100 4.88 -0.74 9.93
CA HIS A 100 6.07 -1.19 10.68
C HIS A 100 6.78 -2.36 9.98
N ASN A 101 6.03 -3.39 9.56
CA ASN A 101 6.59 -4.57 8.90
C ASN A 101 7.25 -4.20 7.55
N LEU A 102 6.61 -3.32 6.78
CA LEU A 102 7.15 -2.89 5.49
C LEU A 102 8.36 -1.95 5.63
N LEU A 103 8.41 -1.12 6.67
CA LEU A 103 9.62 -0.37 7.00
C LEU A 103 10.78 -1.31 7.37
N GLY A 104 10.50 -2.38 8.13
CA GLY A 104 11.46 -3.43 8.43
C GLY A 104 12.00 -4.11 7.16
N LEU A 105 11.09 -4.50 6.25
CA LEU A 105 11.46 -5.07 4.95
C LEU A 105 12.26 -4.08 4.10
N ALA A 106 11.85 -2.80 4.04
CA ALA A 106 12.57 -1.77 3.30
C ALA A 106 14.01 -1.62 3.81
N LYS A 107 14.20 -1.63 5.14
CA LYS A 107 15.52 -1.58 5.75
C LYS A 107 16.35 -2.84 5.44
N GLU A 108 15.78 -4.03 5.54
CA GLU A 108 16.44 -5.30 5.22
C GLU A 108 16.94 -5.32 3.77
N LYS A 109 16.08 -4.89 2.82
CA LYS A 109 16.36 -4.91 1.38
C LYS A 109 17.11 -3.67 0.87
N ASN A 110 17.34 -2.66 1.70
CA ASN A 110 17.81 -1.34 1.27
C ASN A 110 16.92 -0.73 0.17
N ALA A 111 15.62 -1.02 0.24
CA ALA A 111 14.62 -0.57 -0.71
C ALA A 111 14.08 0.80 -0.35
N ARG A 112 13.69 1.57 -1.38
CA ARG A 112 12.94 2.82 -1.17
C ARG A 112 11.48 2.50 -0.93
N ILE A 113 10.87 3.12 0.09
CA ILE A 113 9.46 2.95 0.39
C ILE A 113 8.68 4.24 0.17
N LEU A 114 7.50 4.11 -0.44
CA LEU A 114 6.47 5.13 -0.51
C LEU A 114 5.26 4.64 0.26
N ILE A 115 4.73 5.46 1.16
CA ILE A 115 3.52 5.16 1.94
C ILE A 115 2.43 6.12 1.49
N ALA A 116 1.29 5.56 1.05
CA ALA A 116 0.11 6.35 0.74
C ALA A 116 -0.48 6.89 2.05
N SER A 117 -0.39 8.20 2.23
CA SER A 117 -0.99 8.93 3.36
C SER A 117 -2.39 9.41 3.00
N THR A 118 -2.95 10.30 3.79
CA THR A 118 -4.31 10.82 3.61
C THR A 118 -4.35 12.31 3.96
N SER A 119 -5.25 13.06 3.30
CA SER A 119 -5.54 14.45 3.67
C SER A 119 -6.20 14.57 5.06
N GLU A 120 -6.75 13.50 5.59
CA GLU A 120 -7.35 13.45 6.93
C GLU A 120 -6.32 13.69 8.05
N VAL A 121 -5.02 13.59 7.75
CA VAL A 121 -3.93 13.99 8.65
C VAL A 121 -4.05 15.45 9.08
N TYR A 122 -4.69 16.29 8.27
CA TYR A 122 -4.93 17.70 8.59
C TYR A 122 -6.23 17.95 9.38
N GLY A 123 -7.07 16.93 9.57
CA GLY A 123 -8.35 17.05 10.27
C GLY A 123 -9.37 17.91 9.51
N ASP A 124 -9.96 18.89 10.20
CA ASP A 124 -10.83 19.93 9.63
C ASP A 124 -10.00 21.20 9.34
N PRO A 125 -9.35 21.31 8.16
CA PRO A 125 -8.31 22.29 7.95
C PRO A 125 -8.89 23.70 7.79
N LEU A 126 -8.25 24.65 8.46
CA LEU A 126 -8.57 26.09 8.37
C LEU A 126 -7.81 26.79 7.22
N VAL A 127 -6.87 26.10 6.58
CA VAL A 127 -6.01 26.63 5.50
C VAL A 127 -6.19 25.79 4.24
N HIS A 128 -6.41 26.43 3.10
CA HIS A 128 -6.58 25.80 1.79
C HIS A 128 -5.78 26.58 0.72
N PRO A 129 -5.00 25.91 -0.13
CA PRO A 129 -4.58 24.51 -0.01
C PRO A 129 -3.65 24.28 1.20
N GLN A 130 -3.66 23.06 1.75
CA GLN A 130 -2.80 22.69 2.87
C GLN A 130 -1.35 22.57 2.36
N SER A 131 -0.44 23.29 3.00
CA SER A 131 1.00 23.13 2.79
C SER A 131 1.58 22.06 3.70
N GLU A 132 2.76 21.55 3.37
CA GLU A 132 3.46 20.54 4.18
C GLU A 132 3.87 21.09 5.58
N ASP A 133 3.95 22.40 5.74
CA ASP A 133 4.25 23.07 7.02
C ASP A 133 3.01 23.27 7.90
N TYR A 134 1.81 22.96 7.38
CA TYR A 134 0.57 23.14 8.14
C TYR A 134 0.35 21.99 9.11
N TYR A 135 0.25 22.29 10.41
CA TYR A 135 0.03 21.27 11.47
C TYR A 135 -1.35 20.65 11.47
N GLY A 136 -2.31 21.25 10.78
CA GLY A 136 -3.69 20.76 10.77
C GLY A 136 -4.54 21.28 11.93
N ASN A 137 -5.78 20.82 11.95
CA ASN A 137 -6.78 21.07 12.99
C ASN A 137 -7.49 19.74 13.31
N VAL A 138 -6.76 18.84 13.99
CA VAL A 138 -7.18 17.46 14.23
C VAL A 138 -7.94 17.38 15.55
N ASN A 139 -9.12 16.70 15.53
CA ASN A 139 -9.79 16.30 16.75
C ASN A 139 -9.06 15.10 17.36
N ALA A 140 -8.50 15.27 18.55
CA ALA A 140 -7.74 14.22 19.25
C ALA A 140 -8.62 13.06 19.77
N ILE A 141 -9.94 13.23 19.77
CA ILE A 141 -10.88 12.24 20.31
C ILE A 141 -11.55 11.42 19.18
N GLY A 142 -11.48 11.87 17.95
CA GLY A 142 -12.07 11.16 16.79
C GLY A 142 -12.99 12.02 15.97
#